data_49e64515582b3599b8b528c5ba3c266c
#
_entry.id   49e64515582b3599b8b528c5ba3c266c
#
_cell.length_a   1.000
_cell.length_b   1.000
_cell.length_c   1.000
_cell.angle_alpha   90.00
_cell.angle_beta   90.00
_cell.angle_gamma   90.00
#
_symmetry.space_group_name_H-M   'P 1'
#
loop_
_entity.id
_entity.type
_entity.pdbx_description
1 polymer ?
#
loop_
_entity_poly.entity_id
_entity_poly.type
_entity_poly.pdbx_seq_one_letter_code
_entity_poly.pdbx_strand_id
1 'polypeptide(L)'
;MRFGYVWTEGRVDDPWDVEDRVGELEFAEPGGRPSNVVALEDVELDEDGDKMVAEAAGSVKSGLKWSIRGPNAELAIPHCHSAEEEAFVVLDGDGTLELWPSPVPASRGVEHDTHAIRAGNVIARPAGTRVSHFIKAGPNGLTCLVYGTRDPNDICYYPRSNKIAWRGVGVLGRIENLDYWDGEPGS
;
A
#
# COMPACT_ATOMS: atom_id res chain seq x y z
N MET A 1 4.56 7.26 15.47
CA MET A 1 3.41 7.74 14.68
C MET A 1 3.02 6.63 13.72
N ARG A 2 1.77 6.27 13.69
CA ARG A 2 1.24 5.27 12.74
C ARG A 2 0.83 6.01 11.47
N PHE A 3 1.68 6.06 10.47
CA PHE A 3 1.41 6.72 9.18
C PHE A 3 0.15 6.22 8.47
N GLY A 4 -0.31 5.02 8.77
CA GLY A 4 -1.51 4.45 8.18
C GLY A 4 -2.83 4.89 8.82
N TYR A 5 -2.82 5.57 9.97
CA TYR A 5 -4.03 5.82 10.78
C TYR A 5 -4.47 7.27 10.88
N VAL A 6 -3.83 8.16 10.16
CA VAL A 6 -4.27 9.56 10.00
C VAL A 6 -5.73 9.64 9.49
N TRP A 7 -6.25 8.54 8.96
CA TRP A 7 -7.54 8.45 8.27
C TRP A 7 -8.75 8.14 9.15
N THR A 8 -8.57 7.55 10.32
CA THR A 8 -9.68 6.97 11.09
C THR A 8 -10.25 7.88 12.15
N GLU A 9 -9.54 8.91 12.59
CA GLU A 9 -9.97 9.74 13.73
C GLU A 9 -10.25 11.20 13.42
N GLY A 10 -10.21 11.62 12.15
CA GLY A 10 -10.48 13.03 11.78
C GLY A 10 -9.46 14.04 12.33
N ARG A 11 -8.36 13.57 12.88
CA ARG A 11 -7.19 14.37 13.27
C ARG A 11 -6.07 14.11 12.27
N VAL A 12 -5.74 15.14 11.53
CA VAL A 12 -4.48 15.20 10.80
C VAL A 12 -3.42 15.55 11.82
N ASP A 13 -2.69 14.57 12.33
CA ASP A 13 -1.39 14.86 12.94
C ASP A 13 -0.55 15.51 11.84
N ASP A 14 0.08 16.63 12.12
CA ASP A 14 0.85 17.37 11.14
C ASP A 14 1.85 16.42 10.46
N PRO A 15 1.75 16.18 9.13
CA PRO A 15 2.69 15.31 8.43
C PRO A 15 4.13 15.81 8.52
N TRP A 16 4.34 17.07 8.86
CA TRP A 16 5.67 17.67 9.09
C TRP A 16 6.26 17.32 10.45
N ASP A 17 5.47 16.86 11.41
CA ASP A 17 5.95 16.29 12.69
C ASP A 17 6.78 14.99 12.53
N VAL A 18 6.84 14.45 11.33
CA VAL A 18 7.59 13.22 11.06
C VAL A 18 9.09 13.41 11.21
N GLU A 19 9.61 14.57 10.80
CA GLU A 19 11.05 14.85 10.91
C GLU A 19 11.48 14.97 12.37
N ASP A 20 10.65 15.54 13.23
CA ASP A 20 10.94 15.66 14.66
C ASP A 20 10.88 14.30 15.36
N ARG A 21 10.06 13.37 14.88
CA ARG A 21 9.92 12.02 15.48
C ARG A 21 10.99 11.02 15.04
N VAL A 22 11.66 11.25 13.94
CA VAL A 22 12.86 10.45 13.58
C VAL A 22 13.97 10.64 14.60
N GLY A 23 13.99 11.79 15.30
CA GLY A 23 14.91 12.02 16.42
C GLY A 23 14.55 11.29 17.71
N GLU A 24 13.33 10.75 17.82
CA GLU A 24 12.84 9.99 18.99
C GLU A 24 13.10 8.48 18.89
N LEU A 25 13.74 8.00 17.82
CA LEU A 25 14.15 6.60 17.72
C LEU A 25 15.25 6.33 18.76
N GLU A 26 14.87 5.75 19.88
CA GLU A 26 15.80 5.27 20.87
C GLU A 26 16.50 4.00 20.36
N PHE A 27 17.81 4.04 20.30
CA PHE A 27 18.64 2.85 20.05
C PHE A 27 18.91 2.16 21.38
N ALA A 28 18.82 0.82 21.38
CA ALA A 28 19.12 0.04 22.58
C ALA A 28 20.58 0.23 23.02
N GLU A 29 20.79 0.25 24.33
CA GLU A 29 22.11 0.25 24.94
C GLU A 29 22.95 -0.97 24.52
N PRO A 30 24.29 -0.86 24.43
CA PRO A 30 25.15 -1.97 24.07
C PRO A 30 24.91 -3.18 24.98
N GLY A 31 24.56 -4.32 24.38
CA GLY A 31 24.28 -5.57 25.07
C GLY A 31 22.81 -5.97 25.13
N GLY A 32 21.88 -5.05 24.80
CA GLY A 32 20.46 -5.33 24.63
C GLY A 32 20.10 -5.55 23.17
N ARG A 33 18.90 -6.13 22.91
CA ARG A 33 18.30 -6.15 21.57
C ARG A 33 17.92 -4.70 21.22
N PRO A 34 18.38 -4.15 20.08
CA PRO A 34 17.99 -2.80 19.68
C PRO A 34 16.46 -2.66 19.59
N SER A 35 15.90 -1.54 20.00
CA SER A 35 14.46 -1.26 19.92
C SER A 35 13.92 -1.30 18.48
N ASN A 36 14.83 -1.09 17.50
CA ASN A 36 14.55 -1.18 16.08
C ASN A 36 14.81 -2.57 15.46
N VAL A 37 15.00 -3.60 16.28
CA VAL A 37 15.10 -5.01 15.87
C VAL A 37 13.96 -5.79 16.51
N VAL A 38 13.13 -6.40 15.69
CA VAL A 38 12.02 -7.24 16.14
C VAL A 38 12.12 -8.64 15.54
N ALA A 39 11.67 -9.64 16.28
CA ALA A 39 11.45 -10.96 15.71
C ALA A 39 10.03 -11.03 15.13
N LEU A 40 9.86 -11.71 14.02
CA LEU A 40 8.56 -11.81 13.34
C LEU A 40 7.49 -12.47 14.24
N GLU A 41 7.88 -13.41 15.09
CA GLU A 41 7.01 -14.06 16.07
C GLU A 41 6.48 -13.11 17.14
N ASP A 42 7.21 -12.03 17.46
CA ASP A 42 6.83 -11.04 18.46
C ASP A 42 5.89 -9.95 17.90
N VAL A 43 5.71 -9.89 16.58
CA VAL A 43 4.78 -8.94 15.95
C VAL A 43 3.40 -9.57 15.85
N GLU A 44 2.41 -8.91 16.43
CA GLU A 44 1.02 -9.38 16.40
C GLU A 44 0.47 -9.42 14.98
N LEU A 45 -0.38 -10.41 14.72
CA LEU A 45 -1.17 -10.50 13.49
C LEU A 45 -2.44 -9.69 13.70
N ASP A 46 -2.71 -8.75 12.81
CA ASP A 46 -3.94 -7.97 12.86
C ASP A 46 -5.15 -8.74 12.26
N GLU A 47 -6.32 -8.13 12.30
CA GLU A 47 -7.57 -8.72 11.82
C GLU A 47 -7.59 -8.95 10.30
N ASP A 48 -6.75 -8.21 9.56
CA ASP A 48 -6.59 -8.36 8.11
C ASP A 48 -5.60 -9.47 7.74
N GLY A 49 -4.89 -10.04 8.71
CA GLY A 49 -3.87 -11.05 8.51
C GLY A 49 -2.50 -10.47 8.15
N ASP A 50 -2.22 -9.26 8.61
CA ASP A 50 -0.94 -8.57 8.42
C ASP A 50 -0.17 -8.47 9.74
N LYS A 51 1.14 -8.63 9.67
CA LYS A 51 2.08 -8.24 10.72
C LYS A 51 2.81 -6.98 10.26
N MET A 52 2.65 -5.88 10.98
CA MET A 52 3.21 -4.57 10.65
C MET A 52 4.67 -4.47 11.10
N VAL A 53 5.56 -5.18 10.41
CA VAL A 53 6.94 -5.42 10.86
C VAL A 53 7.78 -4.15 10.90
N ALA A 54 7.64 -3.28 9.88
CA ALA A 54 8.40 -2.03 9.83
C ALA A 54 7.99 -1.07 10.96
N GLU A 55 6.70 -0.97 11.25
CA GLU A 55 6.20 -0.15 12.37
C GLU A 55 6.70 -0.67 13.71
N ALA A 56 6.62 -1.99 13.93
CA ALA A 56 7.13 -2.62 15.14
C ALA A 56 8.64 -2.39 15.32
N ALA A 57 9.39 -2.27 14.21
CA ALA A 57 10.82 -1.97 14.21
C ALA A 57 11.14 -0.46 14.21
N GLY A 58 10.12 0.43 14.25
CA GLY A 58 10.31 1.87 14.29
C GLY A 58 10.64 2.54 12.96
N SER A 59 10.38 1.88 11.83
CA SER A 59 10.55 2.50 10.51
C SER A 59 9.48 3.56 10.25
N VAL A 60 9.87 4.70 9.67
CA VAL A 60 8.94 5.83 9.40
C VAL A 60 8.80 6.15 7.91
N LYS A 61 9.83 5.92 7.09
CA LYS A 61 9.83 6.25 5.65
C LYS A 61 9.51 5.07 4.74
N SER A 62 9.40 3.87 5.31
CA SER A 62 9.04 2.66 4.58
C SER A 62 8.13 1.77 5.41
N GLY A 63 7.29 1.03 4.73
CA GLY A 63 6.48 -0.04 5.31
C GLY A 63 7.04 -1.41 4.94
N LEU A 64 6.94 -2.34 5.84
CA LEU A 64 7.20 -3.75 5.60
C LEU A 64 6.14 -4.56 6.34
N LYS A 65 5.36 -5.33 5.59
CA LYS A 65 4.33 -6.20 6.13
C LYS A 65 4.63 -7.65 5.82
N TRP A 66 4.36 -8.52 6.77
CA TRP A 66 4.21 -9.94 6.54
C TRP A 66 2.74 -10.25 6.45
N SER A 67 2.26 -10.56 5.25
CA SER A 67 0.84 -10.72 4.94
C SER A 67 0.50 -12.18 4.73
N ILE A 68 -0.52 -12.67 5.43
CA ILE A 68 -1.03 -14.04 5.31
C ILE A 68 -2.48 -13.98 4.85
N ARG A 69 -2.80 -14.66 3.77
CA ARG A 69 -4.18 -14.74 3.25
C ARG A 69 -4.61 -16.19 3.11
N GLY A 70 -5.77 -16.47 3.63
CA GLY A 70 -6.42 -17.77 3.42
C GLY A 70 -6.84 -17.99 1.96
N PRO A 71 -7.36 -19.19 1.63
CA PRO A 71 -7.78 -19.53 0.29
C PRO A 71 -8.77 -18.51 -0.30
N ASN A 72 -8.48 -18.05 -1.52
CA ASN A 72 -9.27 -17.09 -2.31
C ASN A 72 -9.48 -15.70 -1.66
N ALA A 73 -8.79 -15.39 -0.59
CA ALA A 73 -8.86 -14.08 0.06
C ALA A 73 -8.10 -13.00 -0.74
N GLU A 74 -8.57 -11.76 -0.62
CA GLU A 74 -7.92 -10.58 -1.22
C GLU A 74 -6.75 -10.12 -0.32
N LEU A 75 -5.61 -9.76 -0.92
CA LEU A 75 -4.47 -9.19 -0.19
C LEU A 75 -4.77 -7.73 0.19
N ALA A 76 -5.30 -6.98 -0.77
CA ALA A 76 -5.75 -5.60 -0.61
C ALA A 76 -6.79 -5.29 -1.68
N ILE A 77 -7.52 -4.18 -1.55
CA ILE A 77 -8.40 -3.69 -2.61
C ILE A 77 -7.58 -3.18 -3.80
N PRO A 78 -8.10 -3.23 -5.06
CA PRO A 78 -7.39 -2.71 -6.22
C PRO A 78 -7.04 -1.24 -6.04
N HIS A 79 -5.76 -0.89 -6.20
CA HIS A 79 -5.29 0.49 -6.06
C HIS A 79 -3.98 0.76 -6.79
N CYS A 80 -3.69 2.03 -7.02
CA CYS A 80 -2.38 2.50 -7.48
C CYS A 80 -2.00 3.80 -6.77
N HIS A 81 -0.71 4.04 -6.71
CA HIS A 81 -0.09 5.16 -6.03
C HIS A 81 0.49 6.19 -7.00
N SER A 82 0.42 7.46 -6.63
CA SER A 82 1.06 8.55 -7.38
C SER A 82 2.55 8.69 -7.07
N ALA A 83 2.95 8.45 -5.82
CA ALA A 83 4.30 8.70 -5.32
C ALA A 83 4.92 7.50 -4.59
N GLU A 84 4.12 6.64 -3.98
CA GLU A 84 4.63 5.45 -3.29
C GLU A 84 4.92 4.30 -4.25
N GLU A 85 6.04 3.64 -4.01
CA GLU A 85 6.41 2.40 -4.70
C GLU A 85 6.17 1.21 -3.78
N GLU A 86 5.66 0.12 -4.33
CA GLU A 86 5.46 -1.14 -3.63
C GLU A 86 6.18 -2.30 -4.29
N ALA A 87 6.61 -3.24 -3.47
CA ALA A 87 7.17 -4.50 -3.91
C ALA A 87 6.59 -5.66 -3.09
N PHE A 88 6.26 -6.75 -3.76
CA PHE A 88 5.73 -7.96 -3.14
C PHE A 88 6.66 -9.12 -3.43
N VAL A 89 7.00 -9.87 -2.39
CA VAL A 89 7.72 -11.15 -2.53
C VAL A 89 6.77 -12.25 -2.09
N VAL A 90 6.39 -13.11 -3.01
CA VAL A 90 5.56 -14.28 -2.70
C VAL A 90 6.44 -15.32 -2.04
N LEU A 91 6.19 -15.61 -0.77
CA LEU A 91 6.98 -16.53 0.04
C LEU A 91 6.42 -17.94 0.05
N ASP A 92 5.07 -18.06 0.04
CA ASP A 92 4.37 -19.33 0.04
C ASP A 92 3.00 -19.20 -0.64
N GLY A 93 2.47 -20.33 -1.13
CA GLY A 93 1.18 -20.37 -1.80
C GLY A 93 1.20 -19.89 -3.25
N ASP A 94 0.02 -19.58 -3.74
CA ASP A 94 -0.24 -19.16 -5.12
C ASP A 94 -1.38 -18.14 -5.19
N GLY A 95 -1.58 -17.53 -6.36
CA GLY A 95 -2.65 -16.57 -6.55
C GLY A 95 -2.64 -15.91 -7.93
N THR A 96 -3.29 -14.77 -8.00
CA THR A 96 -3.34 -13.93 -9.20
C THR A 96 -2.97 -12.49 -8.86
N LEU A 97 -2.21 -11.86 -9.75
CA LEU A 97 -2.03 -10.42 -9.84
C LEU A 97 -2.92 -9.91 -10.96
N GLU A 98 -3.82 -8.99 -10.65
CA GLU A 98 -4.64 -8.29 -11.63
C GLU A 98 -4.17 -6.85 -11.78
N LEU A 99 -4.12 -6.37 -13.02
CA LEU A 99 -3.69 -5.03 -13.40
C LEU A 99 -4.86 -4.27 -14.03
N TRP A 100 -5.32 -3.25 -13.35
CA TRP A 100 -6.51 -2.48 -13.71
C TRP A 100 -6.11 -1.07 -14.15
N PRO A 101 -6.21 -0.74 -15.45
CA PRO A 101 -5.86 0.61 -15.91
C PRO A 101 -6.81 1.66 -15.35
N SER A 102 -6.27 2.81 -14.98
CA SER A 102 -7.07 4.00 -14.67
C SER A 102 -7.74 4.54 -15.94
N PRO A 103 -8.74 5.44 -15.85
CA PRO A 103 -9.52 5.90 -17.02
C PRO A 103 -8.67 6.38 -18.19
N VAL A 104 -7.60 7.11 -17.96
CA VAL A 104 -6.75 7.64 -19.05
C VAL A 104 -5.99 6.54 -19.80
N PRO A 105 -5.27 5.60 -19.19
CA PRO A 105 -4.73 4.45 -19.91
C PRO A 105 -5.80 3.62 -20.61
N ALA A 106 -6.94 3.37 -19.95
CA ALA A 106 -8.04 2.60 -20.53
C ALA A 106 -8.59 3.25 -21.80
N SER A 107 -8.77 4.57 -21.84
CA SER A 107 -9.20 5.30 -23.04
C SER A 107 -8.20 5.24 -24.20
N ARG A 108 -6.96 4.85 -23.94
CA ARG A 108 -5.88 4.64 -24.92
C ARG A 108 -5.70 3.16 -25.29
N GLY A 109 -6.63 2.30 -24.88
CA GLY A 109 -6.63 0.88 -25.23
C GLY A 109 -5.76 0.00 -24.30
N VAL A 110 -5.35 0.49 -23.13
CA VAL A 110 -4.75 -0.38 -22.12
C VAL A 110 -5.86 -1.21 -21.48
N GLU A 111 -5.76 -2.52 -21.59
CA GLU A 111 -6.75 -3.46 -21.08
C GLU A 111 -6.39 -3.95 -19.68
N HIS A 112 -7.41 -4.51 -19.00
CA HIS A 112 -7.21 -5.28 -17.77
C HIS A 112 -6.39 -6.55 -18.09
N ASP A 113 -5.41 -6.83 -17.24
CA ASP A 113 -4.53 -8.00 -17.41
C ASP A 113 -4.47 -8.82 -16.11
N THR A 114 -4.21 -10.11 -16.23
CA THR A 114 -4.16 -11.04 -15.11
C THR A 114 -2.99 -12.00 -15.25
N HIS A 115 -2.19 -12.10 -14.20
CA HIS A 115 -1.01 -12.96 -14.15
C HIS A 115 -1.12 -13.94 -13.00
N ALA A 116 -0.83 -15.21 -13.26
CA ALA A 116 -0.64 -16.19 -12.19
C ALA A 116 0.65 -15.88 -11.41
N ILE A 117 0.57 -15.94 -10.09
CA ILE A 117 1.71 -15.75 -9.19
C ILE A 117 1.84 -16.94 -8.25
N ARG A 118 3.05 -17.21 -7.79
CA ARG A 118 3.38 -18.30 -6.87
C ARG A 118 4.62 -17.99 -6.07
N ALA A 119 4.90 -18.83 -5.08
CA ALA A 119 6.12 -18.73 -4.28
C ALA A 119 7.37 -18.56 -5.15
N GLY A 120 8.23 -17.60 -4.75
CA GLY A 120 9.43 -17.18 -5.47
C GLY A 120 9.22 -16.03 -6.46
N ASN A 121 7.98 -15.62 -6.75
CA ASN A 121 7.75 -14.43 -7.58
C ASN A 121 8.02 -13.14 -6.79
N VAL A 122 8.58 -12.15 -7.49
CA VAL A 122 8.76 -10.79 -7.02
C VAL A 122 7.99 -9.86 -7.95
N ILE A 123 7.17 -8.99 -7.39
CA ILE A 123 6.31 -8.06 -8.11
C ILE A 123 6.72 -6.65 -7.68
N ALA A 124 7.07 -5.79 -8.63
CA ALA A 124 7.30 -4.37 -8.39
C ALA A 124 6.14 -3.54 -8.93
N ARG A 125 5.70 -2.59 -8.15
CA ARG A 125 4.65 -1.63 -8.50
C ARG A 125 5.18 -0.21 -8.35
N PRO A 126 5.88 0.31 -9.39
CA PRO A 126 6.43 1.66 -9.38
C PRO A 126 5.32 2.71 -9.25
N ALA A 127 5.65 3.81 -8.61
CA ALA A 127 4.77 4.97 -8.49
C ALA A 127 4.35 5.54 -9.86
N GLY A 128 3.19 6.16 -9.93
CA GLY A 128 2.73 6.91 -11.09
C GLY A 128 2.40 6.10 -12.34
N THR A 129 2.33 4.77 -12.27
CA THR A 129 2.02 3.89 -13.41
C THR A 129 0.61 4.09 -13.96
N ARG A 130 -0.31 4.63 -13.16
CA ARG A 130 -1.75 4.75 -13.48
C ARG A 130 -2.44 3.41 -13.77
N VAL A 131 -1.83 2.32 -13.31
CA VAL A 131 -2.36 0.96 -13.40
C VAL A 131 -2.43 0.41 -11.99
N SER A 132 -3.64 0.24 -11.52
CA SER A 132 -3.90 -0.34 -10.20
C SER A 132 -3.53 -1.80 -10.19
N HIS A 133 -3.04 -2.27 -9.06
CA HIS A 133 -2.78 -3.68 -8.83
C HIS A 133 -3.74 -4.25 -7.80
N PHE A 134 -4.00 -5.53 -7.93
CA PHE A 134 -4.83 -6.31 -7.04
C PHE A 134 -4.28 -7.72 -6.96
N ILE A 135 -4.06 -8.23 -5.76
CA ILE A 135 -3.58 -9.59 -5.54
C ILE A 135 -4.65 -10.37 -4.80
N LYS A 136 -4.98 -11.53 -5.34
CA LYS A 136 -5.89 -12.50 -4.75
C LYS A 136 -5.18 -13.82 -4.55
N ALA A 137 -5.29 -14.37 -3.34
CA ALA A 137 -4.79 -15.71 -3.02
C ALA A 137 -5.52 -16.77 -3.82
N GLY A 138 -4.80 -17.80 -4.19
CA GLY A 138 -5.34 -19.02 -4.80
C GLY A 138 -5.95 -19.98 -3.76
N PRO A 139 -6.30 -21.21 -4.18
CA PRO A 139 -6.92 -22.20 -3.31
C PRO A 139 -6.02 -22.68 -2.16
N ASN A 140 -4.72 -22.48 -2.26
CA ASN A 140 -3.74 -22.87 -1.24
C ASN A 140 -3.41 -21.73 -0.25
N GLY A 141 -4.04 -20.57 -0.43
CA GLY A 141 -3.66 -19.35 0.31
C GLY A 141 -2.42 -18.67 -0.28
N LEU A 142 -1.97 -17.60 0.37
CA LEU A 142 -0.83 -16.80 -0.07
C LEU A 142 -0.13 -16.19 1.15
N THR A 143 1.19 -16.26 1.17
CA THR A 143 2.02 -15.50 2.11
C THR A 143 2.96 -14.61 1.33
N CYS A 144 2.91 -13.30 1.62
CA CYS A 144 3.75 -12.30 0.98
C CYS A 144 4.52 -11.47 2.01
N LEU A 145 5.74 -11.09 1.65
CA LEU A 145 6.40 -9.94 2.22
C LEU A 145 6.08 -8.74 1.34
N VAL A 146 5.49 -7.70 1.92
CA VAL A 146 5.06 -6.49 1.21
C VAL A 146 5.89 -5.32 1.71
N TYR A 147 6.66 -4.72 0.82
CA TYR A 147 7.42 -3.51 1.06
C TYR A 147 6.71 -2.33 0.37
N GLY A 148 6.73 -1.16 1.00
CA GLY A 148 6.26 0.08 0.38
C GLY A 148 7.02 1.28 0.91
N THR A 149 7.26 2.26 0.06
CA THR A 149 7.71 3.58 0.51
C THR A 149 6.56 4.32 1.22
N ARG A 150 6.88 5.36 1.98
CA ARG A 150 5.90 6.21 2.65
C ARG A 150 6.11 7.65 2.21
N ASP A 151 5.22 8.16 1.37
CA ASP A 151 5.18 9.56 0.95
C ASP A 151 3.92 10.22 1.53
N PRO A 152 4.07 11.28 2.36
CA PRO A 152 2.93 11.96 2.97
C PRO A 152 2.00 12.62 1.93
N ASN A 153 2.50 12.91 0.73
CA ASN A 153 1.72 13.54 -0.34
C ASN A 153 1.19 12.52 -1.36
N ASP A 154 1.33 11.23 -1.10
CA ASP A 154 0.83 10.21 -2.01
C ASP A 154 -0.68 10.34 -2.26
N ILE A 155 -1.06 10.10 -3.49
CA ILE A 155 -2.45 10.01 -3.92
C ILE A 155 -2.70 8.57 -4.36
N CYS A 156 -3.68 7.94 -3.72
CA CYS A 156 -4.06 6.56 -4.01
C CYS A 156 -5.41 6.54 -4.73
N TYR A 157 -5.47 5.88 -5.89
CA TYR A 157 -6.71 5.68 -6.65
C TYR A 157 -7.21 4.24 -6.53
N TYR A 158 -8.52 4.07 -6.29
CA TYR A 158 -9.21 2.80 -6.10
C TYR A 158 -10.25 2.58 -7.20
N PRO A 159 -9.94 1.87 -8.30
CA PRO A 159 -10.81 1.77 -9.47
C PRO A 159 -12.14 1.06 -9.19
N ARG A 160 -12.14 0.01 -8.35
CA ARG A 160 -13.34 -0.77 -8.02
C ARG A 160 -14.46 0.09 -7.40
N SER A 161 -14.09 1.08 -6.60
CA SER A 161 -15.04 1.92 -5.86
C SER A 161 -15.04 3.38 -6.31
N ASN A 162 -14.25 3.70 -7.35
CA ASN A 162 -14.06 5.05 -7.87
C ASN A 162 -13.75 6.08 -6.77
N LYS A 163 -12.82 5.71 -5.87
CA LYS A 163 -12.36 6.55 -4.77
C LYS A 163 -10.95 7.05 -5.04
N ILE A 164 -10.63 8.17 -4.40
CA ILE A 164 -9.29 8.71 -4.35
C ILE A 164 -8.99 9.14 -2.92
N ALA A 165 -7.80 8.82 -2.47
CA ALA A 165 -7.26 9.23 -1.18
C ALA A 165 -6.14 10.24 -1.41
N TRP A 166 -6.28 11.43 -0.87
CA TRP A 166 -5.23 12.45 -0.81
C TRP A 166 -4.61 12.43 0.57
N ARG A 167 -3.46 11.76 0.73
CA ARG A 167 -2.83 11.58 2.03
C ARG A 167 -2.45 12.90 2.67
N GLY A 168 -1.82 13.81 1.94
CA GLY A 168 -1.34 15.09 2.44
C GLY A 168 -2.40 16.01 3.01
N VAL A 169 -3.68 15.77 2.73
CA VAL A 169 -4.81 16.54 3.28
C VAL A 169 -5.81 15.69 4.06
N GLY A 170 -5.55 14.38 4.21
CA GLY A 170 -6.40 13.49 4.98
C GLY A 170 -7.81 13.29 4.42
N VAL A 171 -7.98 13.32 3.08
CA VAL A 171 -9.29 13.20 2.42
C VAL A 171 -9.39 11.91 1.64
N LEU A 172 -10.46 11.18 1.85
CA LEU A 172 -10.89 10.06 1.03
C LEU A 172 -12.27 10.39 0.44
N GLY A 173 -12.36 10.49 -0.89
CA GLY A 173 -13.59 10.86 -1.58
C GLY A 173 -13.89 9.96 -2.77
N ARG A 174 -15.13 10.01 -3.25
CA ARG A 174 -15.49 9.51 -4.58
C ARG A 174 -15.24 10.59 -5.61
N ILE A 175 -14.81 10.19 -6.81
CA ILE A 175 -14.51 11.13 -7.89
C ILE A 175 -15.42 10.85 -9.08
N GLU A 176 -15.64 11.89 -9.86
CA GLU A 176 -16.15 11.83 -11.22
C GLU A 176 -14.99 12.17 -12.16
N ASN A 177 -14.77 11.32 -13.17
CA ASN A 177 -13.74 11.58 -14.16
C ASN A 177 -14.38 12.41 -15.29
N LEU A 178 -14.01 13.68 -15.33
CA LEU A 178 -14.52 14.63 -16.31
C LEU A 178 -13.62 14.65 -17.57
N ASP A 179 -14.18 15.09 -18.69
CA ASP A 179 -13.38 15.46 -19.85
C ASP A 179 -12.51 16.69 -19.53
N TYR A 180 -11.38 16.82 -20.22
CA TYR A 180 -10.45 17.93 -19.97
C TYR A 180 -11.11 19.31 -20.23
N TRP A 181 -12.07 19.36 -21.15
CA TRP A 181 -12.79 20.58 -21.52
C TRP A 181 -14.14 20.75 -20.81
N ASP A 182 -14.52 19.83 -19.93
CA ASP A 182 -15.81 19.88 -19.24
C ASP A 182 -15.97 21.19 -18.45
N GLY A 183 -17.01 21.96 -18.80
CA GLY A 183 -17.28 23.27 -18.21
C GLY A 183 -16.45 24.43 -18.76
N GLU A 184 -15.54 24.18 -19.72
CA GLU A 184 -14.76 25.23 -20.35
C GLU A 184 -15.46 25.83 -21.59
N PRO A 185 -15.20 27.11 -21.93
CA PRO A 185 -15.79 27.73 -23.12
C PRO A 185 -15.40 26.98 -24.41
N GLY A 186 -16.39 26.47 -25.14
CA GLY A 186 -16.20 25.77 -26.41
C GLY A 186 -16.22 24.24 -26.32
N SER A 187 -16.55 23.70 -25.14
CA SER A 187 -16.83 22.26 -24.96
C SER A 187 -18.19 21.85 -25.49
#